data_e537d0ad2d7b74431cd4a2d18aff00c5
#
_entry.id   e537d0ad2d7b74431cd4a2d18aff00c5
#
_cell.length_a   1.000
_cell.length_b   1.000
_cell.length_c   1.000
_cell.angle_alpha   90.00
_cell.angle_beta   90.00
_cell.angle_gamma   90.00
#
_symmetry.space_group_name_H-M   'P 1'
#
loop_
_entity.id
_entity.type
_entity.pdbx_description
1 polymer ?
#
loop_
_entity_poly.entity_id
_entity_poly.type
_entity_poly.pdbx_seq_one_letter_code
_entity_poly.pdbx_strand_id
1 'polypeptide(L)'
;MEKNKDCADNHCMTLSPASPLLSPEEIAVRAGQQIPYLQLPARASVFAEREMRLRQRAAAHPMRDFLLFTAELAHVQHELLQSYPEVALPDAEALHAAAHAAQAPLPAAGWPRDGAWRSGFRNMLERLLPRLANSPAQAVVRALSQLSDAELEYQADCLLQNGQPDLDLAGAPLIAAALQMYWTHMVLTLQEARGTARDAPFGRTLDVTRCPCCASLPTASVARVDGSGGHYRYLHCSLCSAQWHMVRIKCSHCESTKGIHYQSLQPVTANRADSSAGGSPHEKENQPAVEAETCDECRHYLKIVRMERDISVEPVADDLASLTLDLLVSEAGFQRHGVNLMLLFGAPDSEGGAR
;
A
#
# COMPACT_ATOMS: atom_id res chain seq x y z
N MET A 1 55.94 49.56 -31.72
CA MET A 1 54.89 50.38 -31.11
C MET A 1 53.64 49.53 -31.15
N GLU A 2 53.03 49.10 -30.17
CA GLU A 2 52.81 49.24 -28.76
C GLU A 2 51.88 48.13 -28.33
N LYS A 3 52.27 47.50 -27.36
CA LYS A 3 51.87 47.26 -25.99
C LYS A 3 50.77 46.21 -25.87
N ASN A 4 51.23 45.11 -25.43
CA ASN A 4 50.83 44.37 -24.20
C ASN A 4 49.71 44.98 -23.38
N LYS A 5 48.73 44.13 -23.03
CA LYS A 5 48.23 44.02 -21.64
C LYS A 5 47.51 42.70 -21.39
N ASP A 6 48.08 42.02 -20.46
CA ASP A 6 47.46 40.93 -19.67
C ASP A 6 46.06 41.25 -19.20
N CYS A 7 45.20 40.27 -19.21
CA CYS A 7 44.05 40.23 -18.32
C CYS A 7 43.95 38.85 -17.73
N ALA A 8 44.20 38.83 -16.44
CA ALA A 8 44.15 37.72 -15.53
C ALA A 8 42.74 37.16 -15.37
N ASP A 9 42.70 35.92 -14.99
CA ASP A 9 41.69 35.18 -14.23
C ASP A 9 40.34 35.88 -13.99
N ASN A 10 39.33 35.49 -14.75
CA ASN A 10 37.96 35.65 -14.36
C ASN A 10 37.33 34.25 -14.18
N HIS A 11 37.20 33.87 -12.95
CA HIS A 11 36.28 32.79 -12.53
C HIS A 11 34.88 33.19 -12.99
N CYS A 12 34.46 32.62 -14.10
CA CYS A 12 33.05 32.68 -14.52
C CYS A 12 32.24 31.79 -13.60
N MET A 13 31.64 32.37 -12.59
CA MET A 13 30.58 31.69 -11.81
C MET A 13 29.41 31.43 -12.75
N THR A 14 29.25 30.20 -13.20
CA THR A 14 28.00 29.73 -13.81
C THR A 14 26.94 29.66 -12.73
N LEU A 15 26.10 30.67 -12.66
CA LEU A 15 24.86 30.62 -11.90
C LEU A 15 24.03 29.49 -12.52
N SER A 16 23.77 28.45 -11.73
CA SER A 16 22.74 27.44 -12.06
C SER A 16 21.44 28.18 -12.34
N PRO A 17 20.70 27.86 -13.41
CA PRO A 17 19.42 28.51 -13.67
C PRO A 17 18.50 28.29 -12.45
N ALA A 18 18.10 29.37 -11.81
CA ALA A 18 17.07 29.36 -10.80
C ALA A 18 15.84 28.70 -11.43
N SER A 19 15.23 27.76 -10.72
CA SER A 19 13.96 27.15 -11.15
C SER A 19 13.02 28.29 -11.56
N PRO A 20 12.40 28.25 -12.75
CA PRO A 20 11.57 29.34 -13.20
C PRO A 20 10.44 29.57 -12.19
N LEU A 21 10.34 30.78 -11.68
CA LEU A 21 9.21 31.20 -10.87
C LEU A 21 7.96 31.07 -11.73
N LEU A 22 6.99 30.29 -11.25
CA LEU A 22 5.71 30.11 -11.93
C LEU A 22 5.01 31.45 -12.07
N SER A 23 4.40 31.71 -13.21
CA SER A 23 3.56 32.90 -13.41
C SER A 23 2.31 32.84 -12.49
N PRO A 24 1.69 33.98 -12.16
CA PRO A 24 0.45 34.01 -11.41
C PRO A 24 -0.65 33.14 -12.04
N GLU A 25 -0.70 33.08 -13.37
CA GLU A 25 -1.65 32.25 -14.13
C GLU A 25 -1.33 30.76 -13.95
N GLU A 26 -0.07 30.34 -14.00
CA GLU A 26 0.34 28.96 -13.75
C GLU A 26 0.07 28.53 -12.30
N ILE A 27 0.27 29.45 -11.34
CA ILE A 27 -0.08 29.22 -9.92
C ILE A 27 -1.60 29.06 -9.79
N ALA A 28 -2.40 29.89 -10.45
CA ALA A 28 -3.87 29.83 -10.40
C ALA A 28 -4.39 28.53 -11.05
N VAL A 29 -3.83 28.10 -12.17
CA VAL A 29 -4.14 26.82 -12.83
C VAL A 29 -3.78 25.65 -11.91
N ARG A 30 -2.60 25.67 -11.28
CA ARG A 30 -2.20 24.63 -10.31
C ARG A 30 -3.08 24.61 -9.05
N ALA A 31 -3.46 25.77 -8.52
CA ALA A 31 -4.38 25.88 -7.40
C ALA A 31 -5.80 25.40 -7.74
N GLY A 32 -6.21 25.48 -9.01
CA GLY A 32 -7.48 24.99 -9.51
C GLY A 32 -7.49 23.48 -9.80
N GLN A 33 -6.33 22.83 -9.88
CA GLN A 33 -6.25 21.38 -9.99
C GLN A 33 -6.60 20.75 -8.64
N GLN A 34 -7.84 20.32 -8.49
CA GLN A 34 -8.26 19.59 -7.29
C GLN A 34 -7.55 18.24 -7.26
N ILE A 35 -6.74 18.04 -6.23
CA ILE A 35 -6.13 16.73 -5.92
C ILE A 35 -7.30 15.76 -5.67
N PRO A 36 -7.45 14.68 -6.46
CA PRO A 36 -8.49 13.70 -6.20
C PRO A 36 -8.33 13.14 -4.78
N TYR A 37 -9.37 13.29 -3.96
CA TYR A 37 -9.33 12.73 -2.60
C TYR A 37 -9.19 11.21 -2.60
N LEU A 38 -9.83 10.55 -3.55
CA LEU A 38 -9.89 9.10 -3.65
C LEU A 38 -9.49 8.65 -5.05
N GLN A 39 -8.64 7.63 -5.11
CA GLN A 39 -8.29 6.91 -6.32
C GLN A 39 -8.71 5.46 -6.14
N LEU A 40 -9.61 4.98 -6.98
CA LEU A 40 -10.07 3.60 -6.95
C LEU A 40 -9.12 2.70 -7.76
N PRO A 41 -9.03 1.39 -7.43
CA PRO A 41 -8.26 0.45 -8.22
C PRO A 41 -8.84 0.35 -9.64
N ALA A 42 -8.02 -0.08 -10.59
CA ALA A 42 -8.48 -0.43 -11.92
C ALA A 42 -8.56 -1.95 -12.06
N ARG A 43 -9.73 -2.47 -12.50
CA ARG A 43 -9.98 -3.92 -12.67
C ARG A 43 -8.89 -4.60 -13.50
N ALA A 44 -8.48 -3.94 -14.59
CA ALA A 44 -7.51 -4.49 -15.53
C ALA A 44 -6.07 -4.57 -14.99
N SER A 45 -5.70 -3.83 -13.93
CA SER A 45 -4.30 -3.69 -13.56
C SER A 45 -3.98 -3.97 -12.09
N VAL A 46 -4.92 -3.81 -11.18
CA VAL A 46 -4.66 -3.82 -9.73
C VAL A 46 -3.86 -5.03 -9.24
N PHE A 47 -4.20 -6.23 -9.67
CA PHE A 47 -3.47 -7.45 -9.30
C PHE A 47 -2.38 -7.82 -10.31
N ALA A 48 -2.50 -7.41 -11.58
CA ALA A 48 -1.46 -7.61 -12.59
C ALA A 48 -0.20 -6.78 -12.30
N GLU A 49 -0.35 -5.53 -11.89
CA GLU A 49 0.77 -4.67 -11.44
C GLU A 49 1.45 -5.27 -10.20
N ARG A 50 0.66 -5.79 -9.24
CA ARG A 50 1.17 -6.48 -8.05
C ARG A 50 1.96 -7.73 -8.41
N GLU A 51 1.42 -8.60 -9.28
CA GLU A 51 2.12 -9.78 -9.78
C GLU A 51 3.47 -9.41 -10.39
N MET A 52 3.45 -8.48 -11.34
CA MET A 52 4.64 -8.03 -12.05
C MET A 52 5.69 -7.51 -11.07
N ARG A 53 5.28 -6.67 -10.11
CA ARG A 53 6.19 -6.10 -9.12
C ARG A 53 6.76 -7.16 -8.17
N LEU A 54 5.95 -8.11 -7.71
CA LEU A 54 6.40 -9.22 -6.87
C LEU A 54 7.46 -10.06 -7.58
N ARG A 55 7.25 -10.42 -8.85
CA ARG A 55 8.23 -11.15 -9.66
C ARG A 55 9.53 -10.35 -9.84
N GLN A 56 9.43 -9.06 -10.08
CA GLN A 56 10.58 -8.16 -10.18
C GLN A 56 11.36 -8.14 -8.87
N ARG A 57 10.67 -7.98 -7.73
CA ARG A 57 11.31 -7.92 -6.40
C ARG A 57 11.86 -9.27 -5.95
N ALA A 58 11.32 -10.38 -6.44
CA ALA A 58 11.82 -11.72 -6.14
C ALA A 58 13.22 -12.01 -6.70
N ALA A 59 13.67 -11.28 -7.72
CA ALA A 59 14.99 -11.45 -8.30
C ALA A 59 16.08 -11.14 -7.25
N ALA A 60 16.91 -12.15 -6.94
CA ALA A 60 18.00 -12.06 -5.94
C ALA A 60 17.54 -11.66 -4.51
N HIS A 61 16.27 -11.88 -4.16
CA HIS A 61 15.74 -11.54 -2.83
C HIS A 61 15.83 -12.74 -1.87
N PRO A 62 16.20 -12.56 -0.57
CA PRO A 62 16.23 -13.67 0.40
C PRO A 62 14.89 -14.40 0.55
N MET A 63 13.76 -13.69 0.41
CA MET A 63 12.41 -14.26 0.47
C MET A 63 11.84 -14.59 -0.92
N ARG A 64 12.68 -14.93 -1.88
CA ARG A 64 12.31 -15.14 -3.27
C ARG A 64 11.10 -16.06 -3.43
N ASP A 65 11.11 -17.19 -2.76
CA ASP A 65 10.06 -18.21 -2.93
C ASP A 65 8.70 -17.72 -2.40
N PHE A 66 8.71 -16.98 -1.30
CA PHE A 66 7.52 -16.34 -0.75
C PHE A 66 6.97 -15.24 -1.69
N LEU A 67 7.84 -14.41 -2.24
CA LEU A 67 7.42 -13.37 -3.19
C LEU A 67 6.87 -13.97 -4.48
N LEU A 68 7.46 -15.06 -4.97
CA LEU A 68 6.94 -15.80 -6.13
C LEU A 68 5.60 -16.47 -5.83
N PHE A 69 5.44 -17.07 -4.65
CA PHE A 69 4.14 -17.60 -4.22
C PHE A 69 3.07 -16.51 -4.20
N THR A 70 3.38 -15.34 -3.63
CA THR A 70 2.45 -14.21 -3.59
C THR A 70 2.17 -13.66 -5.01
N ALA A 71 3.14 -13.74 -5.92
CA ALA A 71 2.95 -13.38 -7.32
C ALA A 71 1.96 -14.34 -8.03
N GLU A 72 2.08 -15.66 -7.81
CA GLU A 72 1.09 -16.63 -8.33
C GLU A 72 -0.31 -16.36 -7.77
N LEU A 73 -0.39 -15.99 -6.50
CA LEU A 73 -1.66 -15.62 -5.86
C LEU A 73 -2.26 -14.36 -6.51
N ALA A 74 -1.46 -13.33 -6.73
CA ALA A 74 -1.89 -12.10 -7.41
C ALA A 74 -2.30 -12.35 -8.87
N HIS A 75 -1.61 -13.26 -9.56
CA HIS A 75 -1.99 -13.69 -10.90
C HIS A 75 -3.39 -14.31 -10.94
N VAL A 76 -3.68 -15.25 -10.05
CA VAL A 76 -5.01 -15.88 -9.96
C VAL A 76 -6.08 -14.87 -9.53
N GLN A 77 -5.75 -13.94 -8.61
CA GLN A 77 -6.64 -12.84 -8.27
C GLN A 77 -6.98 -11.98 -9.50
N HIS A 78 -6.00 -11.68 -10.34
CA HIS A 78 -6.21 -10.92 -11.57
C HIS A 78 -7.16 -11.64 -12.52
N GLU A 79 -6.93 -12.92 -12.81
CA GLU A 79 -7.78 -13.71 -13.70
C GLU A 79 -9.24 -13.77 -13.20
N LEU A 80 -9.43 -14.05 -11.91
CA LEU A 80 -10.77 -14.21 -11.32
C LEU A 80 -11.52 -12.88 -11.20
N LEU A 81 -10.83 -11.77 -10.96
CA LEU A 81 -11.47 -10.45 -10.85
C LEU A 81 -12.11 -10.02 -12.17
N GLN A 82 -11.58 -10.46 -13.35
CA GLN A 82 -12.14 -10.10 -14.65
C GLN A 82 -13.57 -10.62 -14.86
N SER A 83 -13.89 -11.77 -14.25
CA SER A 83 -15.19 -12.45 -14.36
C SER A 83 -15.79 -12.79 -13.00
N TYR A 84 -15.56 -11.91 -12.01
CA TYR A 84 -16.10 -12.11 -10.68
C TYR A 84 -17.64 -12.08 -10.73
N PRO A 85 -18.34 -13.01 -10.02
CA PRO A 85 -19.80 -13.06 -10.06
C PRO A 85 -20.45 -11.82 -9.46
N GLU A 86 -21.69 -11.56 -9.81
CA GLU A 86 -22.50 -10.52 -9.19
C GLU A 86 -22.64 -10.80 -7.69
N VAL A 87 -22.59 -9.75 -6.88
CA VAL A 87 -22.74 -9.80 -5.42
C VAL A 87 -23.74 -8.77 -4.94
N ALA A 88 -24.36 -9.03 -3.80
CA ALA A 88 -25.25 -8.06 -3.19
C ALA A 88 -24.48 -6.79 -2.80
N LEU A 89 -24.95 -5.64 -3.26
CA LEU A 89 -24.41 -4.33 -2.97
C LEU A 89 -25.38 -3.52 -2.11
N PRO A 90 -24.90 -2.51 -1.35
CA PRO A 90 -25.78 -1.60 -0.63
C PRO A 90 -26.69 -0.87 -1.62
N ASP A 91 -27.97 -0.75 -1.27
CA ASP A 91 -28.91 0.05 -2.02
C ASP A 91 -28.66 1.55 -1.91
N ALA A 92 -29.43 2.35 -2.62
CA ALA A 92 -29.21 3.80 -2.65
C ALA A 92 -29.47 4.43 -1.26
N GLU A 93 -30.38 3.90 -0.45
CA GLU A 93 -30.69 4.40 0.89
C GLU A 93 -29.53 4.14 1.84
N ALA A 94 -29.00 2.92 1.86
CA ALA A 94 -27.84 2.55 2.67
C ALA A 94 -26.59 3.37 2.31
N LEU A 95 -26.34 3.59 1.02
CA LEU A 95 -25.24 4.44 0.56
C LEU A 95 -25.41 5.90 0.99
N HIS A 96 -26.63 6.43 0.89
CA HIS A 96 -26.94 7.78 1.34
C HIS A 96 -26.80 7.95 2.85
N ALA A 97 -27.23 6.96 3.62
CA ALA A 97 -27.07 6.93 5.07
C ALA A 97 -25.59 6.90 5.47
N ALA A 98 -24.77 6.07 4.83
CA ALA A 98 -23.33 6.02 5.07
C ALA A 98 -22.64 7.36 4.75
N ALA A 99 -22.98 7.97 3.62
CA ALA A 99 -22.45 9.28 3.22
C ALA A 99 -22.84 10.39 4.22
N HIS A 100 -24.09 10.40 4.68
CA HIS A 100 -24.59 11.36 5.67
C HIS A 100 -23.90 11.20 7.03
N ALA A 101 -23.62 9.94 7.43
CA ALA A 101 -22.90 9.62 8.65
C ALA A 101 -21.37 9.78 8.51
N ALA A 102 -20.86 10.14 7.32
CA ALA A 102 -19.43 10.17 6.98
C ALA A 102 -18.72 8.86 7.35
N GLN A 103 -19.34 7.75 6.98
CA GLN A 103 -18.84 6.38 7.20
C GLN A 103 -18.54 5.68 5.89
N ALA A 104 -17.68 4.65 5.97
CA ALA A 104 -17.39 3.78 4.82
C ALA A 104 -18.64 2.96 4.44
N PRO A 105 -19.07 2.94 3.16
CA PRO A 105 -20.28 2.24 2.75
C PRO A 105 -20.15 0.71 2.70
N LEU A 106 -18.91 0.17 2.71
CA LEU A 106 -18.61 -1.27 2.65
C LEU A 106 -17.72 -1.69 3.84
N PRO A 107 -18.10 -1.40 5.10
CA PRO A 107 -17.21 -1.62 6.25
C PRO A 107 -16.80 -3.09 6.35
N ALA A 108 -15.50 -3.37 6.47
CA ALA A 108 -14.99 -4.74 6.53
C ALA A 108 -15.47 -5.48 7.79
N ALA A 109 -15.49 -4.77 8.92
CA ALA A 109 -16.01 -5.30 10.16
C ALA A 109 -17.55 -5.37 10.13
N GLY A 110 -18.11 -6.55 10.41
CA GLY A 110 -19.54 -6.76 10.49
C GLY A 110 -20.29 -6.74 9.15
N TRP A 111 -19.59 -6.71 8.02
CA TRP A 111 -20.22 -6.79 6.71
C TRP A 111 -20.87 -8.16 6.48
N PRO A 112 -22.15 -8.23 6.10
CA PRO A 112 -22.81 -9.49 5.73
C PRO A 112 -22.29 -9.95 4.37
N ARG A 113 -21.29 -10.82 4.38
CA ARG A 113 -20.64 -11.30 3.15
C ARG A 113 -21.57 -12.19 2.33
N ASP A 114 -21.67 -11.92 1.05
CA ASP A 114 -22.33 -12.78 0.06
C ASP A 114 -21.57 -14.11 -0.08
N GLY A 115 -22.29 -15.22 -0.29
CA GLY A 115 -21.67 -16.53 -0.52
C GLY A 115 -20.72 -16.61 -1.70
N ALA A 116 -20.79 -15.66 -2.63
CA ALA A 116 -19.90 -15.55 -3.77
C ALA A 116 -18.42 -15.43 -3.38
N TRP A 117 -18.08 -14.83 -2.22
CA TRP A 117 -16.69 -14.76 -1.78
C TRP A 117 -16.12 -16.15 -1.47
N ARG A 118 -16.91 -17.05 -0.87
CA ARG A 118 -16.48 -18.44 -0.60
C ARG A 118 -16.32 -19.24 -1.88
N SER A 119 -17.23 -19.05 -2.83
CA SER A 119 -17.11 -19.64 -4.17
C SER A 119 -15.87 -19.12 -4.89
N GLY A 120 -15.61 -17.82 -4.82
CA GLY A 120 -14.39 -17.19 -5.33
C GLY A 120 -13.14 -17.73 -4.67
N PHE A 121 -13.15 -17.93 -3.35
CA PHE A 121 -12.06 -18.54 -2.60
C PHE A 121 -11.75 -19.96 -3.07
N ARG A 122 -12.76 -20.84 -3.16
CA ARG A 122 -12.58 -22.22 -3.65
C ARG A 122 -12.03 -22.26 -5.07
N ASN A 123 -12.59 -21.45 -5.96
CA ASN A 123 -12.10 -21.33 -7.35
C ASN A 123 -10.63 -20.84 -7.39
N MET A 124 -10.26 -19.92 -6.51
CA MET A 124 -8.87 -19.46 -6.37
C MET A 124 -7.95 -20.61 -5.92
N LEU A 125 -8.34 -21.41 -4.93
CA LEU A 125 -7.56 -22.56 -4.48
C LEU A 125 -7.38 -23.61 -5.59
N GLU A 126 -8.44 -23.91 -6.34
CA GLU A 126 -8.40 -24.84 -7.48
C GLU A 126 -7.41 -24.40 -8.57
N ARG A 127 -7.37 -23.10 -8.88
CA ARG A 127 -6.42 -22.55 -9.87
C ARG A 127 -4.98 -22.47 -9.35
N LEU A 128 -4.81 -22.27 -8.04
CA LEU A 128 -3.49 -22.24 -7.41
C LEU A 128 -2.84 -23.63 -7.30
N LEU A 129 -3.63 -24.65 -7.02
CA LEU A 129 -3.13 -25.99 -6.68
C LEU A 129 -2.13 -26.57 -7.71
N PRO A 130 -2.36 -26.51 -9.03
CA PRO A 130 -1.40 -26.99 -10.02
C PRO A 130 -0.14 -26.12 -10.11
N ARG A 131 -0.23 -24.84 -9.77
CA ARG A 131 0.90 -23.88 -9.79
C ARG A 131 1.87 -24.09 -8.62
N LEU A 132 1.40 -24.74 -7.54
CA LEU A 132 2.13 -24.96 -6.30
C LEU A 132 2.67 -26.39 -6.16
N ALA A 133 2.79 -27.11 -7.27
CA ALA A 133 3.28 -28.49 -7.25
C ALA A 133 4.64 -28.58 -6.53
N ASN A 134 4.73 -29.53 -5.59
CA ASN A 134 5.92 -29.79 -4.78
C ASN A 134 6.37 -28.65 -3.84
N SER A 135 5.49 -27.65 -3.56
CA SER A 135 5.76 -26.61 -2.58
C SER A 135 5.07 -26.90 -1.23
N PRO A 136 5.60 -26.41 -0.09
CA PRO A 136 4.93 -26.50 1.20
C PRO A 136 3.52 -25.89 1.21
N ALA A 137 3.29 -24.84 0.42
CA ALA A 137 2.02 -24.16 0.29
C ALA A 137 0.91 -25.07 -0.27
N GLN A 138 1.26 -26.12 -1.03
CA GLN A 138 0.28 -27.06 -1.57
C GLN A 138 -0.51 -27.79 -0.46
N ALA A 139 0.14 -28.14 0.64
CA ALA A 139 -0.52 -28.79 1.78
C ALA A 139 -1.54 -27.85 2.44
N VAL A 140 -1.17 -26.56 2.61
CA VAL A 140 -2.04 -25.52 3.15
C VAL A 140 -3.27 -25.32 2.25
N VAL A 141 -3.08 -25.20 0.94
CA VAL A 141 -4.18 -25.05 -0.03
C VAL A 141 -5.15 -26.22 0.04
N ARG A 142 -4.63 -27.46 0.14
CA ARG A 142 -5.48 -28.68 0.30
C ARG A 142 -6.25 -28.68 1.60
N ALA A 143 -5.63 -28.30 2.72
CA ALA A 143 -6.31 -28.22 4.01
C ALA A 143 -7.45 -27.19 3.96
N LEU A 144 -7.19 -25.99 3.43
CA LEU A 144 -8.18 -24.93 3.29
C LEU A 144 -9.34 -25.31 2.36
N SER A 145 -9.12 -26.14 1.34
CA SER A 145 -10.18 -26.60 0.45
C SER A 145 -11.20 -27.52 1.12
N GLN A 146 -10.87 -28.06 2.29
CA GLN A 146 -11.74 -28.94 3.08
C GLN A 146 -12.54 -28.20 4.15
N LEU A 147 -12.26 -26.92 4.39
CA LEU A 147 -12.98 -26.14 5.39
C LEU A 147 -14.46 -25.99 5.01
N SER A 148 -15.32 -26.14 6.00
CA SER A 148 -16.74 -25.82 5.86
C SER A 148 -16.98 -24.33 5.67
N ASP A 149 -18.15 -23.95 5.20
CA ASP A 149 -18.53 -22.55 5.05
C ASP A 149 -18.49 -21.78 6.38
N ALA A 150 -18.87 -22.45 7.49
CA ALA A 150 -18.86 -21.84 8.81
C ALA A 150 -17.44 -21.57 9.32
N GLU A 151 -16.51 -22.50 9.08
CA GLU A 151 -15.09 -22.34 9.43
C GLU A 151 -14.45 -21.22 8.60
N LEU A 152 -14.75 -21.14 7.30
CA LEU A 152 -14.26 -20.06 6.44
C LEU A 152 -14.78 -18.69 6.89
N GLU A 153 -16.07 -18.57 7.24
CA GLU A 153 -16.62 -17.32 7.76
C GLU A 153 -15.97 -16.93 9.09
N TYR A 154 -15.75 -17.89 9.98
CA TYR A 154 -15.06 -17.65 11.25
C TYR A 154 -13.64 -17.13 11.04
N GLN A 155 -12.84 -17.77 10.16
CA GLN A 155 -11.50 -17.32 9.85
C GLN A 155 -11.48 -15.93 9.16
N ALA A 156 -12.46 -15.65 8.31
CA ALA A 156 -12.63 -14.34 7.71
C ALA A 156 -12.94 -13.26 8.75
N ASP A 157 -13.79 -13.56 9.74
CA ASP A 157 -14.07 -12.66 10.86
C ASP A 157 -12.83 -12.41 11.72
N CYS A 158 -12.09 -13.46 12.07
CA CYS A 158 -10.83 -13.35 12.80
C CYS A 158 -9.84 -12.43 12.08
N LEU A 159 -9.72 -12.58 10.76
CA LEU A 159 -8.83 -11.76 9.93
C LEU A 159 -9.26 -10.29 9.89
N LEU A 160 -10.54 -10.01 9.64
CA LEU A 160 -11.07 -8.67 9.45
C LEU A 160 -11.24 -7.87 10.76
N GLN A 161 -11.26 -8.54 11.90
CA GLN A 161 -11.32 -7.94 13.23
C GLN A 161 -9.95 -7.74 13.89
N ASN A 162 -8.87 -7.64 13.08
CA ASN A 162 -7.48 -7.41 13.51
C ASN A 162 -6.82 -8.58 14.27
N GLY A 163 -7.02 -9.81 13.79
CA GLY A 163 -6.27 -10.97 14.24
C GLY A 163 -6.71 -11.47 15.62
N GLN A 164 -7.82 -12.18 15.68
CA GLN A 164 -8.19 -12.95 16.86
C GLN A 164 -7.16 -14.06 17.12
N PRO A 165 -6.99 -14.53 18.37
CA PRO A 165 -6.01 -15.56 18.72
C PRO A 165 -6.13 -16.86 17.91
N ASP A 166 -7.32 -17.15 17.41
CA ASP A 166 -7.63 -18.39 16.68
C ASP A 166 -7.45 -18.29 15.17
N LEU A 167 -6.84 -17.22 14.66
CA LEU A 167 -6.55 -17.07 13.24
C LEU A 167 -5.48 -18.08 12.79
N ASP A 168 -5.81 -18.92 11.80
CA ASP A 168 -4.81 -19.76 11.12
C ASP A 168 -3.87 -18.90 10.28
N LEU A 169 -2.68 -18.60 10.83
CA LEU A 169 -1.68 -17.75 10.16
C LEU A 169 -1.16 -18.35 8.85
N ALA A 170 -1.18 -19.67 8.69
CA ALA A 170 -0.73 -20.32 7.46
C ALA A 170 -1.75 -20.14 6.33
N GLY A 171 -3.03 -20.20 6.66
CA GLY A 171 -4.16 -20.02 5.73
C GLY A 171 -4.55 -18.56 5.51
N ALA A 172 -4.26 -17.68 6.46
CA ALA A 172 -4.71 -16.30 6.47
C ALA A 172 -4.40 -15.51 5.18
N PRO A 173 -3.21 -15.59 4.55
CA PRO A 173 -2.95 -14.89 3.30
C PRO A 173 -3.84 -15.32 2.14
N LEU A 174 -4.21 -16.60 2.08
CA LEU A 174 -5.10 -17.14 1.05
C LEU A 174 -6.55 -16.66 1.25
N ILE A 175 -7.04 -16.69 2.49
CA ILE A 175 -8.36 -16.14 2.84
C ILE A 175 -8.38 -14.63 2.56
N ALA A 176 -7.33 -13.92 2.97
CA ALA A 176 -7.18 -12.50 2.70
C ALA A 176 -7.23 -12.16 1.21
N ALA A 177 -6.56 -12.95 0.37
CA ALA A 177 -6.56 -12.74 -1.08
C ALA A 177 -7.96 -12.86 -1.67
N ALA A 178 -8.76 -13.83 -1.22
CA ALA A 178 -10.15 -13.95 -1.67
C ALA A 178 -11.01 -12.77 -1.20
N LEU A 179 -10.84 -12.33 0.05
CA LEU A 179 -11.52 -11.16 0.59
C LEU A 179 -11.10 -9.87 -0.14
N GLN A 180 -9.82 -9.73 -0.51
CA GLN A 180 -9.35 -8.61 -1.35
C GLN A 180 -10.06 -8.59 -2.70
N MET A 181 -10.21 -9.72 -3.38
CA MET A 181 -10.97 -9.79 -4.64
C MET A 181 -12.43 -9.36 -4.43
N TYR A 182 -13.09 -9.87 -3.39
CA TYR A 182 -14.47 -9.57 -3.08
C TYR A 182 -14.69 -8.07 -2.81
N TRP A 183 -13.90 -7.45 -1.92
CA TRP A 183 -14.01 -6.02 -1.64
C TRP A 183 -13.61 -5.14 -2.82
N THR A 184 -12.55 -5.50 -3.54
CA THR A 184 -12.15 -4.79 -4.76
C THR A 184 -13.26 -4.84 -5.81
N HIS A 185 -13.90 -6.02 -6.01
CA HIS A 185 -15.02 -6.17 -6.91
C HIS A 185 -16.20 -5.27 -6.51
N MET A 186 -16.63 -5.29 -5.24
CA MET A 186 -17.72 -4.45 -4.75
C MET A 186 -17.46 -2.94 -4.98
N VAL A 187 -16.23 -2.49 -4.66
CA VAL A 187 -15.84 -1.09 -4.88
C VAL A 187 -15.93 -0.70 -6.35
N LEU A 188 -15.41 -1.54 -7.24
CA LEU A 188 -15.45 -1.31 -8.69
C LEU A 188 -16.88 -1.32 -9.23
N THR A 189 -17.69 -2.29 -8.82
CA THR A 189 -19.09 -2.41 -9.30
C THR A 189 -19.94 -1.22 -8.83
N LEU A 190 -19.76 -0.76 -7.59
CA LEU A 190 -20.44 0.46 -7.11
C LEU A 190 -20.04 1.69 -7.92
N GLN A 191 -18.76 1.81 -8.27
CA GLN A 191 -18.27 2.91 -9.10
C GLN A 191 -18.85 2.84 -10.53
N GLU A 192 -18.85 1.66 -11.13
CA GLU A 192 -19.38 1.42 -12.48
C GLU A 192 -20.89 1.68 -12.55
N ALA A 193 -21.67 1.23 -11.54
CA ALA A 193 -23.11 1.40 -11.48
C ALA A 193 -23.57 2.86 -11.38
N ARG A 194 -22.75 3.75 -10.82
CA ARG A 194 -23.10 5.17 -10.63
C ARG A 194 -22.56 6.10 -11.70
N GLY A 195 -21.65 5.65 -12.54
CA GLY A 195 -21.12 6.42 -13.67
C GLY A 195 -20.59 7.80 -13.26
N THR A 196 -20.97 8.85 -14.02
CA THR A 196 -20.61 10.25 -13.78
C THR A 196 -21.60 10.99 -12.87
N ALA A 197 -22.44 10.27 -12.10
CA ALA A 197 -23.42 10.90 -11.22
C ALA A 197 -22.73 11.80 -10.19
N ARG A 198 -23.36 12.95 -9.89
CA ARG A 198 -22.83 13.93 -8.91
C ARG A 198 -22.61 13.36 -7.51
N ASP A 199 -23.26 12.25 -7.21
CA ASP A 199 -23.15 11.57 -5.91
C ASP A 199 -22.23 10.36 -6.05
N ALA A 200 -20.93 10.60 -5.92
CA ALA A 200 -19.95 9.52 -5.83
C ALA A 200 -20.31 8.59 -4.65
N PRO A 201 -20.24 7.24 -4.84
CA PRO A 201 -20.59 6.29 -3.78
C PRO A 201 -19.66 6.34 -2.57
N PHE A 202 -18.49 6.94 -2.75
CA PHE A 202 -17.44 7.05 -1.73
C PHE A 202 -17.08 8.51 -1.49
N GLY A 203 -17.14 8.93 -0.23
CA GLY A 203 -16.85 10.28 0.22
C GLY A 203 -15.73 10.34 1.26
N ARG A 204 -15.59 11.50 1.91
CA ARG A 204 -14.71 11.66 3.08
C ARG A 204 -15.40 11.03 4.29
N THR A 205 -14.61 10.34 5.10
CA THR A 205 -15.05 9.73 6.36
C THR A 205 -14.51 10.53 7.55
N LEU A 206 -15.11 10.32 8.73
CA LEU A 206 -14.65 10.96 9.98
C LEU A 206 -13.24 10.51 10.35
N ASP A 207 -12.94 9.23 10.18
CA ASP A 207 -11.61 8.65 10.44
C ASP A 207 -10.79 8.66 9.16
N VAL A 208 -9.90 9.64 9.02
CA VAL A 208 -9.01 9.78 7.87
C VAL A 208 -7.84 8.79 7.87
N THR A 209 -7.63 8.04 8.95
CA THR A 209 -6.58 7.04 9.07
C THR A 209 -6.99 5.69 8.46
N ARG A 210 -8.29 5.54 8.15
CA ARG A 210 -8.88 4.33 7.58
C ARG A 210 -9.44 4.56 6.19
N CYS A 211 -9.57 3.46 5.44
CA CYS A 211 -10.08 3.49 4.07
C CYS A 211 -11.53 4.02 4.01
N PRO A 212 -11.81 5.06 3.20
CA PRO A 212 -13.17 5.60 3.08
C PRO A 212 -14.14 4.67 2.36
N CYS A 213 -13.67 3.59 1.72
CA CYS A 213 -14.52 2.59 1.08
C CYS A 213 -14.92 1.47 2.03
N CYS A 214 -13.96 0.92 2.80
CA CYS A 214 -14.17 -0.30 3.59
C CYS A 214 -13.71 -0.20 5.05
N ALA A 215 -13.27 0.94 5.52
CA ALA A 215 -12.78 1.18 6.89
C ALA A 215 -11.57 0.32 7.32
N SER A 216 -10.90 -0.38 6.39
CA SER A 216 -9.68 -1.15 6.70
C SER A 216 -8.48 -0.24 6.88
N LEU A 217 -7.45 -0.76 7.56
CA LEU A 217 -6.16 -0.09 7.73
C LEU A 217 -5.40 -0.02 6.39
N PRO A 218 -4.47 0.93 6.23
CA PRO A 218 -3.59 0.97 5.08
C PRO A 218 -2.53 -0.14 5.13
N THR A 219 -2.05 -0.57 3.95
CA THR A 219 -0.82 -1.37 3.85
C THR A 219 0.41 -0.48 3.92
N ALA A 220 0.43 0.58 3.13
CA ALA A 220 1.53 1.53 3.02
C ALA A 220 1.02 2.89 2.50
N SER A 221 1.87 3.90 2.58
CA SER A 221 1.68 5.16 1.86
C SER A 221 2.31 5.08 0.47
N VAL A 222 1.76 5.85 -0.48
CA VAL A 222 2.32 6.04 -1.82
C VAL A 222 2.57 7.53 -2.03
N ALA A 223 3.83 7.92 -2.29
CA ALA A 223 4.15 9.24 -2.79
C ALA A 223 4.03 9.22 -4.32
N ARG A 224 2.97 9.82 -4.84
CA ARG A 224 2.70 9.93 -6.27
C ARG A 224 3.22 11.21 -6.85
N VAL A 225 3.65 11.14 -8.10
CA VAL A 225 4.01 12.31 -8.92
C VAL A 225 2.96 12.45 -9.99
N ASP A 226 2.38 13.62 -10.13
CA ASP A 226 1.47 13.92 -11.24
C ASP A 226 2.21 14.47 -12.46
N GLY A 227 1.52 14.56 -13.59
CA GLY A 227 2.08 15.08 -14.85
C GLY A 227 2.52 16.55 -14.78
N SER A 228 2.16 17.29 -13.73
CA SER A 228 2.56 18.67 -13.47
C SER A 228 3.76 18.78 -12.52
N GLY A 229 4.31 17.65 -12.05
CA GLY A 229 5.38 17.59 -11.04
C GLY A 229 4.91 17.82 -9.61
N GLY A 230 3.60 17.78 -9.36
CA GLY A 230 3.04 17.78 -8.01
C GLY A 230 3.31 16.46 -7.30
N HIS A 231 3.65 16.55 -6.01
CA HIS A 231 3.90 15.38 -5.18
C HIS A 231 2.77 15.23 -4.16
N TYR A 232 2.03 14.14 -4.25
CA TYR A 232 0.88 13.85 -3.38
C TYR A 232 1.09 12.54 -2.66
N ARG A 233 0.63 12.48 -1.41
CA ARG A 233 0.65 11.28 -0.60
C ARG A 233 -0.74 10.67 -0.53
N TYR A 234 -0.80 9.38 -0.79
CA TYR A 234 -2.00 8.57 -0.60
C TYR A 234 -1.72 7.42 0.34
N LEU A 235 -2.69 7.03 1.15
CA LEU A 235 -2.68 5.77 1.88
C LEU A 235 -3.31 4.70 0.99
N HIS A 236 -2.72 3.50 0.91
CA HIS A 236 -3.22 2.37 0.12
C HIS A 236 -3.92 1.36 1.01
N CYS A 237 -5.17 1.06 0.73
CA CYS A 237 -5.98 0.14 1.50
C CYS A 237 -5.46 -1.31 1.43
N SER A 238 -5.34 -1.96 2.58
CA SER A 238 -4.92 -3.36 2.66
C SER A 238 -5.93 -4.34 2.07
N LEU A 239 -7.21 -3.98 2.01
CA LEU A 239 -8.29 -4.88 1.60
C LEU A 239 -8.82 -4.58 0.20
N CYS A 240 -9.33 -3.36 -0.07
CA CYS A 240 -9.99 -3.04 -1.34
C CYS A 240 -9.09 -2.32 -2.36
N SER A 241 -7.81 -2.13 -2.04
CA SER A 241 -6.81 -1.45 -2.90
C SER A 241 -7.16 0.00 -3.29
N ALA A 242 -8.17 0.62 -2.71
CA ALA A 242 -8.44 2.05 -2.87
C ALA A 242 -7.33 2.88 -2.23
N GLN A 243 -7.06 4.06 -2.79
CA GLN A 243 -6.06 4.98 -2.26
C GLN A 243 -6.72 6.31 -1.92
N TRP A 244 -6.47 6.85 -0.72
CA TRP A 244 -7.03 8.11 -0.29
C TRP A 244 -5.95 9.10 0.12
N HIS A 245 -6.18 10.36 -0.25
CA HIS A 245 -5.24 11.45 -0.03
C HIS A 245 -5.06 11.74 1.45
N MET A 246 -3.81 11.82 1.88
CA MET A 246 -3.41 12.30 3.19
C MET A 246 -2.32 13.35 3.08
N VAL A 247 -2.38 14.39 3.92
CA VAL A 247 -1.37 15.45 3.95
C VAL A 247 0.02 14.86 4.15
N ARG A 248 1.00 15.40 3.42
CA ARG A 248 2.34 14.82 3.28
C ARG A 248 3.12 14.68 4.59
N ILE A 249 2.99 15.66 5.49
CA ILE A 249 3.69 15.68 6.77
C ILE A 249 2.62 15.57 7.87
N LYS A 250 2.02 14.39 7.97
CA LYS A 250 1.01 14.07 8.97
C LYS A 250 1.06 12.59 9.29
N CYS A 251 1.16 12.24 10.55
CA CYS A 251 1.15 10.85 10.97
C CYS A 251 -0.14 10.14 10.52
N SER A 252 -0.01 8.98 9.91
CA SER A 252 -1.16 8.18 9.45
C SER A 252 -1.93 7.53 10.61
N HIS A 253 -1.40 7.54 11.83
CA HIS A 253 -2.01 6.95 13.02
C HIS A 253 -2.63 8.00 13.95
N CYS A 254 -1.84 8.96 14.43
CA CYS A 254 -2.30 9.96 15.42
C CYS A 254 -2.53 11.35 14.84
N GLU A 255 -2.38 11.52 13.53
CA GLU A 255 -2.56 12.78 12.81
C GLU A 255 -1.64 13.94 13.23
N SER A 256 -0.64 13.69 14.10
CA SER A 256 0.35 14.71 14.45
C SER A 256 1.16 15.15 13.22
N THR A 257 1.51 16.43 13.19
CA THR A 257 2.41 17.03 12.19
C THR A 257 3.83 17.25 12.75
N LYS A 258 4.11 16.78 13.96
CA LYS A 258 5.39 16.92 14.65
C LYS A 258 6.07 15.57 14.80
N GLY A 259 7.41 15.56 14.87
CA GLY A 259 8.19 14.35 15.12
C GLY A 259 8.06 13.30 14.02
N ILE A 260 7.86 13.73 12.77
CA ILE A 260 7.80 12.82 11.62
C ILE A 260 9.19 12.68 11.00
N HIS A 261 9.68 11.44 10.93
CA HIS A 261 10.98 11.11 10.37
C HIS A 261 10.85 10.03 9.30
N TYR A 262 11.82 9.98 8.37
CA TYR A 262 11.89 8.98 7.31
C TYR A 262 13.16 8.15 7.51
N GLN A 263 13.01 6.85 7.63
CA GLN A 263 14.10 5.89 7.80
C GLN A 263 14.17 4.97 6.59
N SER A 264 15.37 4.70 6.10
CA SER A 264 15.60 3.85 4.93
C SER A 264 16.77 2.91 5.13
N LEU A 265 16.76 1.77 4.43
CA LEU A 265 17.89 0.87 4.35
C LEU A 265 18.94 1.44 3.39
N GLN A 266 20.18 1.54 3.86
CA GLN A 266 21.32 1.89 3.01
C GLN A 266 22.30 0.71 2.96
N PRO A 267 22.90 0.41 1.80
CA PRO A 267 23.98 -0.58 1.74
C PRO A 267 25.12 -0.18 2.67
N VAL A 268 25.61 -1.12 3.45
CA VAL A 268 26.85 -0.91 4.23
C VAL A 268 28.00 -0.89 3.23
N THR A 269 28.37 0.29 2.73
CA THR A 269 29.63 0.44 1.98
C THR A 269 30.78 0.37 3.00
N ALA A 270 31.60 -0.68 2.90
CA ALA A 270 32.84 -0.78 3.66
C ALA A 270 33.77 0.35 3.17
N ASN A 271 33.71 1.49 3.79
CA ASN A 271 34.64 2.62 3.86
C ASN A 271 33.86 3.93 3.93
N ARG A 272 33.43 4.32 5.12
CA ARG A 272 33.21 5.73 5.45
C ARG A 272 34.38 6.22 6.28
N ALA A 273 35.44 6.61 5.61
CA ALA A 273 36.33 7.63 6.13
C ALA A 273 35.93 8.93 5.45
N ASP A 274 35.53 9.93 6.25
CA ASP A 274 35.28 11.32 5.89
C ASP A 274 34.22 11.62 4.79
N SER A 275 33.01 11.96 5.20
CA SER A 275 32.14 12.84 4.44
C SER A 275 31.67 14.01 5.32
N SER A 276 32.50 15.06 5.33
CA SER A 276 32.07 16.41 5.68
C SER A 276 31.06 16.92 4.64
N ALA A 277 30.01 17.52 5.15
CA ALA A 277 28.94 18.27 4.53
C ALA A 277 29.14 18.76 3.08
N GLY A 278 28.34 18.24 2.15
CA GLY A 278 28.21 18.75 0.79
C GLY A 278 27.48 17.73 -0.07
N GLY A 279 26.12 17.72 -0.05
CA GLY A 279 25.34 16.80 -0.87
C GLY A 279 25.58 17.00 -2.37
N SER A 280 26.26 16.05 -2.99
CA SER A 280 26.47 15.98 -4.44
C SER A 280 25.16 15.65 -5.17
N PRO A 281 24.91 16.18 -6.40
CA PRO A 281 23.73 15.85 -7.21
C PRO A 281 23.54 14.34 -7.46
N HIS A 282 24.61 13.54 -7.41
CA HIS A 282 24.59 12.08 -7.55
C HIS A 282 24.03 11.30 -6.34
N GLU A 283 23.90 11.92 -5.16
CA GLU A 283 23.31 11.27 -3.99
C GLU A 283 21.79 11.09 -4.10
N LYS A 284 21.11 11.85 -4.95
CA LYS A 284 19.66 11.73 -5.19
C LYS A 284 19.28 10.48 -5.99
N GLU A 285 20.17 9.98 -6.85
CA GLU A 285 19.92 8.81 -7.71
C GLU A 285 19.96 7.47 -6.95
N ASN A 286 20.49 7.42 -5.73
CA ASN A 286 20.69 6.17 -4.99
C ASN A 286 19.82 6.05 -3.74
N GLN A 287 18.77 6.87 -3.61
CA GLN A 287 17.86 6.77 -2.47
C GLN A 287 16.86 5.63 -2.68
N PRO A 288 16.63 4.75 -1.67
CA PRO A 288 15.70 3.65 -1.80
C PRO A 288 14.27 4.14 -2.02
N ALA A 289 13.51 3.41 -2.87
CA ALA A 289 12.12 3.75 -3.16
C ALA A 289 11.19 3.47 -1.98
N VAL A 290 11.63 2.72 -0.98
CA VAL A 290 10.84 2.39 0.22
C VAL A 290 11.51 2.99 1.45
N GLU A 291 10.72 3.70 2.24
CA GLU A 291 11.12 4.27 3.54
C GLU A 291 10.06 3.94 4.60
N ALA A 292 10.43 4.01 5.87
CA ALA A 292 9.50 4.00 6.99
C ALA A 292 9.29 5.45 7.47
N GLU A 293 8.06 5.91 7.43
CA GLU A 293 7.64 7.17 8.05
C GLU A 293 7.30 6.88 9.51
N THR A 294 8.13 7.34 10.43
CA THR A 294 7.99 7.15 11.89
C THR A 294 7.47 8.41 12.54
N CYS A 295 6.72 8.26 13.63
CA CYS A 295 6.18 9.34 14.42
C CYS A 295 6.62 9.22 15.89
N ASP A 296 7.34 10.22 16.39
CA ASP A 296 7.83 10.23 17.77
C ASP A 296 6.69 10.42 18.79
N GLU A 297 5.62 11.10 18.40
CA GLU A 297 4.48 11.39 19.29
C GLU A 297 3.71 10.12 19.69
N CYS A 298 3.46 9.21 18.73
CA CYS A 298 2.69 8.00 19.00
C CYS A 298 3.50 6.71 18.90
N ARG A 299 4.78 6.80 18.53
CA ARG A 299 5.67 5.64 18.34
C ARG A 299 5.19 4.62 17.32
N HIS A 300 4.41 5.07 16.32
CA HIS A 300 3.99 4.24 15.21
C HIS A 300 4.72 4.62 13.93
N TYR A 301 4.76 3.67 12.98
CA TYR A 301 5.27 3.90 11.64
C TYR A 301 4.37 3.30 10.56
N LEU A 302 4.48 3.85 9.37
CA LEU A 302 3.92 3.26 8.14
C LEU A 302 4.97 3.36 7.05
N LYS A 303 5.14 2.32 6.23
CA LYS A 303 6.05 2.40 5.08
C LYS A 303 5.46 3.29 4.00
N ILE A 304 6.35 3.99 3.30
CA ILE A 304 6.01 4.84 2.16
C ILE A 304 6.82 4.40 0.95
N VAL A 305 6.13 4.16 -0.17
CA VAL A 305 6.74 3.86 -1.46
C VAL A 305 6.71 5.11 -2.35
N ARG A 306 7.84 5.42 -3.01
CA ARG A 306 8.04 6.68 -3.71
C ARG A 306 8.13 6.47 -5.23
N MET A 307 7.08 6.85 -5.96
CA MET A 307 7.06 6.79 -7.43
C MET A 307 8.10 7.71 -8.08
N GLU A 308 8.54 8.76 -7.40
CA GLU A 308 9.61 9.65 -7.86
C GLU A 308 10.98 8.96 -7.96
N ARG A 309 11.17 7.86 -7.26
CA ARG A 309 12.41 7.07 -7.24
C ARG A 309 12.31 5.79 -8.05
N ASP A 310 11.12 5.21 -8.11
CA ASP A 310 10.82 4.04 -8.92
C ASP A 310 9.35 4.09 -9.34
N ILE A 311 9.10 4.33 -10.62
CA ILE A 311 7.74 4.46 -11.18
C ILE A 311 6.93 3.16 -11.07
N SER A 312 7.62 2.03 -10.93
CA SER A 312 7.02 0.70 -10.88
C SER A 312 6.63 0.25 -9.47
N VAL A 313 6.74 1.12 -8.45
CA VAL A 313 6.38 0.75 -7.07
C VAL A 313 4.92 0.30 -6.98
N GLU A 314 4.70 -0.79 -6.25
CA GLU A 314 3.37 -1.28 -5.89
C GLU A 314 3.32 -1.49 -4.37
N PRO A 315 2.38 -0.85 -3.66
CA PRO A 315 2.42 -0.76 -2.20
C PRO A 315 2.49 -2.09 -1.46
N VAL A 316 1.76 -3.11 -1.92
CA VAL A 316 1.74 -4.43 -1.27
C VAL A 316 3.02 -5.20 -1.54
N ALA A 317 3.49 -5.20 -2.78
CA ALA A 317 4.68 -5.93 -3.19
C ALA A 317 5.96 -5.33 -2.59
N ASP A 318 6.12 -4.01 -2.63
CA ASP A 318 7.29 -3.34 -2.09
C ASP A 318 7.32 -3.36 -0.55
N ASP A 319 6.14 -3.37 0.09
CA ASP A 319 6.02 -3.59 1.52
C ASP A 319 6.53 -4.99 1.91
N LEU A 320 6.09 -6.04 1.21
CA LEU A 320 6.57 -7.41 1.44
C LEU A 320 8.09 -7.56 1.20
N ALA A 321 8.60 -6.93 0.16
CA ALA A 321 10.01 -7.00 -0.20
C ALA A 321 10.93 -6.14 0.69
N SER A 322 10.42 -5.47 1.69
CA SER A 322 11.20 -4.61 2.59
C SER A 322 11.02 -4.94 4.08
N LEU A 323 10.80 -6.22 4.42
CA LEU A 323 10.60 -6.67 5.80
C LEU A 323 11.77 -6.38 6.74
N THR A 324 13.00 -6.37 6.21
CA THR A 324 14.17 -5.98 7.02
C THR A 324 14.01 -4.57 7.60
N LEU A 325 13.36 -3.66 6.86
CA LEU A 325 13.07 -2.32 7.37
C LEU A 325 12.07 -2.37 8.53
N ASP A 326 11.05 -3.24 8.46
CA ASP A 326 10.09 -3.42 9.58
C ASP A 326 10.80 -3.90 10.85
N LEU A 327 11.70 -4.90 10.72
CA LEU A 327 12.45 -5.42 11.85
C LEU A 327 13.29 -4.34 12.53
N LEU A 328 14.07 -3.58 11.76
CA LEU A 328 14.94 -2.53 12.28
C LEU A 328 14.16 -1.38 12.92
N VAL A 329 13.04 -0.98 12.32
CA VAL A 329 12.19 0.08 12.85
C VAL A 329 11.46 -0.39 14.13
N SER A 330 11.08 -1.67 14.19
CA SER A 330 10.53 -2.28 15.40
C SER A 330 11.55 -2.36 16.52
N GLU A 331 12.80 -2.75 16.24
CA GLU A 331 13.90 -2.73 17.20
C GLU A 331 14.19 -1.31 17.72
N ALA A 332 13.98 -0.28 16.91
CA ALA A 332 14.04 1.11 17.33
C ALA A 332 12.83 1.57 18.19
N GLY A 333 11.91 0.65 18.50
CA GLY A 333 10.78 0.87 19.41
C GLY A 333 9.56 1.53 18.76
N PHE A 334 9.39 1.41 17.43
CA PHE A 334 8.19 1.84 16.74
C PHE A 334 7.27 0.67 16.43
N GLN A 335 5.97 0.86 16.54
CA GLN A 335 4.95 -0.13 16.20
C GLN A 335 4.39 0.14 14.81
N ARG A 336 4.09 -0.91 14.06
CA ARG A 336 3.46 -0.77 12.75
C ARG A 336 2.01 -0.32 12.88
N HIS A 337 1.62 0.73 12.17
CA HIS A 337 0.23 1.16 12.07
C HIS A 337 -0.54 0.36 11.01
N GLY A 338 0.07 0.11 9.86
CA GLY A 338 -0.55 -0.56 8.74
C GLY A 338 -0.51 -2.09 8.83
N VAL A 339 -1.24 -2.74 7.93
CA VAL A 339 -1.27 -4.21 7.80
C VAL A 339 -1.07 -4.64 6.36
N ASN A 340 -0.22 -5.64 6.13
CA ASN A 340 -0.18 -6.35 4.87
C ASN A 340 -0.84 -7.72 5.06
N LEU A 341 -2.01 -7.89 4.47
CA LEU A 341 -2.79 -9.11 4.62
C LEU A 341 -2.14 -10.35 3.98
N MET A 342 -1.09 -10.16 3.15
CA MET A 342 -0.33 -11.26 2.57
C MET A 342 0.73 -11.82 3.54
N LEU A 343 1.04 -11.11 4.62
CA LEU A 343 1.98 -11.54 5.65
C LEU A 343 1.54 -11.00 7.00
N LEU A 344 0.98 -11.87 7.82
CA LEU A 344 0.56 -11.56 9.18
C LEU A 344 1.54 -12.18 10.16
N PHE A 345 1.93 -11.39 11.14
CA PHE A 345 2.72 -11.86 12.26
C PHE A 345 1.76 -12.27 13.40
N GLY A 346 2.03 -13.39 14.05
CA GLY A 346 1.37 -13.74 15.30
C GLY A 346 1.61 -12.67 16.36
N ALA A 347 0.74 -12.61 17.37
CA ALA A 347 1.04 -11.81 18.55
C ALA A 347 2.40 -12.28 19.13
N PRO A 348 3.28 -11.37 19.55
CA PRO A 348 4.49 -11.79 20.28
C PRO A 348 4.02 -12.63 21.45
N ASP A 349 4.60 -13.82 21.60
CA ASP A 349 4.34 -14.69 22.75
C ASP A 349 4.48 -13.81 23.99
N SER A 350 3.38 -13.64 24.72
CA SER A 350 3.44 -13.03 26.04
C SER A 350 4.40 -13.92 26.84
N GLU A 351 5.64 -13.42 27.04
CA GLU A 351 6.66 -14.13 27.81
C GLU A 351 6.00 -14.67 29.07
N GLY A 352 5.93 -16.01 29.14
CA GLY A 352 5.36 -16.69 30.26
C GLY A 352 6.02 -16.18 31.54
N GLY A 353 5.20 -15.60 32.40
CA GLY A 353 5.62 -15.11 33.68
C GLY A 353 6.50 -16.17 34.38
N ALA A 354 7.77 -15.82 34.53
CA ALA A 354 8.67 -16.55 35.37
C ALA A 354 8.06 -16.63 36.78
N ARG A 355 7.80 -17.83 37.23
CA ARG A 355 7.54 -18.14 38.67
C ARG A 355 8.84 -18.07 39.44
#